data_9fe597b88ad6efbfd7fe718f0e716b0e
#
_entry.id   9fe597b88ad6efbfd7fe718f0e716b0e
#
_cell.length_a   1.000
_cell.length_b   1.000
_cell.length_c   1.000
_cell.angle_alpha   90.00
_cell.angle_beta   90.00
_cell.angle_gamma   90.00
#
_symmetry.space_group_name_H-M   'P 1'
#
loop_
_entity.id
_entity.type
_entity.pdbx_description
1 polymer ?
#
loop_
_entity_poly.entity_id
_entity_poly.type
_entity_poly.pdbx_seq_one_letter_code
_entity_poly.pdbx_strand_id
1 'polypeptide(L)'
;MNQTTMPPPPRVLYEAEPFIPYVKEGDFSPKLEPVLAPYKKRMGFLPNALKLYAYRPEIAATLWALNSNIMRDPSSTLDQFLKRKLAVVCCAVNGCAYCTAHSCTMLKAPRGIGSEGWGLSEEELQDLITGDMEPANEFARACFDYVRAASADPTSVPTEILQRLKQHLTPPQIIELACVVGFWKLYNTVHDSLQIPVESQLLQDTGYVDLVA
;
A
#
# COMPACT_ATOMS: atom_id res chain seq x y z
N MET A 1 18.02 10.24 24.23
CA MET A 1 17.01 9.66 23.37
C MET A 1 17.02 10.47 22.08
N ASN A 2 17.71 9.98 21.05
CA ASN A 2 17.70 10.63 19.73
C ASN A 2 16.39 10.22 19.06
N GLN A 3 15.45 11.16 18.98
CA GLN A 3 14.36 11.04 18.03
C GLN A 3 14.99 11.05 16.64
N THR A 4 15.08 9.89 16.03
CA THR A 4 15.40 9.77 14.61
C THR A 4 14.20 10.36 13.87
N THR A 5 14.24 11.67 13.60
CA THR A 5 13.28 12.30 12.72
C THR A 5 13.38 11.59 11.38
N MET A 6 12.33 10.85 11.02
CA MET A 6 12.23 10.29 9.67
C MET A 6 12.41 11.42 8.66
N PRO A 7 13.17 11.20 7.59
CA PRO A 7 13.19 12.16 6.50
C PRO A 7 11.74 12.35 6.01
N PRO A 8 11.33 13.59 5.71
CA PRO A 8 10.00 13.80 5.13
C PRO A 8 9.89 12.94 3.87
N PRO A 9 8.72 12.33 3.64
CA PRO A 9 8.52 11.53 2.45
C PRO A 9 8.82 12.38 1.22
N PRO A 10 9.46 11.81 0.18
CA PRO A 10 9.69 12.53 -1.06
C PRO A 10 8.33 12.95 -1.62
N ARG A 11 8.09 14.25 -1.66
CA ARG A 11 6.85 14.88 -2.09
C ARG A 11 6.80 14.99 -3.61
N VAL A 12 6.85 13.90 -4.32
CA VAL A 12 6.82 13.97 -5.78
C VAL A 12 5.57 13.29 -6.29
N LEU A 13 4.54 14.11 -6.48
CA LEU A 13 3.49 13.80 -7.43
C LEU A 13 4.10 14.01 -8.81
N TYR A 14 4.48 12.93 -9.46
CA TYR A 14 5.01 13.01 -10.82
C TYR A 14 3.91 13.47 -11.75
N GLU A 15 4.11 14.62 -12.40
CA GLU A 15 3.17 15.14 -13.37
C GLU A 15 3.33 14.44 -14.74
N ALA A 16 2.19 14.09 -15.28
CA ALA A 16 1.81 13.93 -16.66
C ALA A 16 2.43 12.79 -17.49
N GLU A 17 3.73 12.67 -17.64
CA GLU A 17 4.30 11.69 -18.56
C GLU A 17 5.06 10.59 -17.81
N PRO A 18 4.74 9.31 -18.04
CA PRO A 18 5.47 8.21 -17.42
C PRO A 18 6.89 8.13 -17.98
N PHE A 19 7.83 7.64 -17.17
CA PHE A 19 9.23 7.41 -17.60
C PHE A 19 9.34 6.54 -18.87
N ILE A 20 8.45 5.58 -19.03
CA ILE A 20 8.27 4.80 -20.27
C ILE A 20 6.80 4.87 -20.71
N PRO A 21 6.51 4.84 -22.02
CA PRO A 21 5.13 4.91 -22.53
C PRO A 21 4.24 3.82 -21.94
N TYR A 22 2.98 4.10 -21.72
CA TYR A 22 2.01 3.07 -21.32
C TYR A 22 1.75 2.11 -22.46
N VAL A 23 1.61 0.81 -22.16
CA VAL A 23 1.04 -0.13 -23.10
C VAL A 23 -0.43 0.26 -23.34
N LYS A 24 -0.84 0.30 -24.62
CA LYS A 24 -2.24 0.60 -24.96
C LYS A 24 -3.15 -0.56 -24.56
N GLU A 25 -4.34 -0.26 -24.08
CA GLU A 25 -5.28 -1.30 -23.61
C GLU A 25 -5.59 -2.38 -24.66
N GLY A 26 -5.63 -2.00 -25.93
CA GLY A 26 -5.83 -2.95 -27.04
C GLY A 26 -4.67 -3.93 -27.27
N ASP A 27 -3.48 -3.62 -26.73
CA ASP A 27 -2.27 -4.44 -26.90
C ASP A 27 -1.98 -5.30 -25.67
N PHE A 28 -2.89 -5.31 -24.68
CA PHE A 28 -2.68 -6.12 -23.48
C PHE A 28 -2.75 -7.62 -23.77
N SER A 29 -1.82 -8.37 -23.18
CA SER A 29 -1.87 -9.83 -23.23
C SER A 29 -3.15 -10.35 -22.57
N PRO A 30 -3.86 -11.32 -23.18
CA PRO A 30 -5.02 -11.97 -22.56
C PRO A 30 -4.73 -12.59 -21.18
N LYS A 31 -3.47 -12.89 -20.86
CA LYS A 31 -3.04 -13.36 -19.54
C LYS A 31 -3.29 -12.35 -18.42
N LEU A 32 -3.43 -11.07 -18.75
CA LEU A 32 -3.71 -10.02 -17.78
C LEU A 32 -5.18 -9.87 -17.44
N GLU A 33 -6.10 -10.44 -18.18
CA GLU A 33 -7.54 -10.27 -17.94
C GLU A 33 -7.96 -10.56 -16.48
N PRO A 34 -7.48 -11.65 -15.84
CA PRO A 34 -7.78 -11.90 -14.42
C PRO A 34 -7.28 -10.81 -13.47
N VAL A 35 -6.23 -10.07 -13.88
CA VAL A 35 -5.68 -8.93 -13.12
C VAL A 35 -6.48 -7.66 -13.39
N LEU A 36 -6.80 -7.39 -14.66
CA LEU A 36 -7.39 -6.13 -15.12
C LEU A 36 -8.89 -6.02 -14.79
N ALA A 37 -9.63 -7.12 -14.94
CA ALA A 37 -11.08 -7.12 -14.75
C ALA A 37 -11.52 -6.64 -13.34
N PRO A 38 -10.89 -7.08 -12.23
CA PRO A 38 -11.20 -6.56 -10.91
C PRO A 38 -10.96 -5.06 -10.76
N TYR A 39 -9.90 -4.51 -11.37
CA TYR A 39 -9.63 -3.08 -11.32
C TYR A 39 -10.64 -2.28 -12.13
N LYS A 40 -10.91 -2.66 -13.38
CA LYS A 40 -11.93 -2.01 -14.22
C LYS A 40 -13.28 -1.98 -13.51
N LYS A 41 -13.68 -3.10 -12.91
CA LYS A 41 -14.95 -3.19 -12.18
C LYS A 41 -14.98 -2.30 -10.94
N ARG A 42 -13.86 -2.21 -10.22
CA ARG A 42 -13.77 -1.51 -8.93
C ARG A 42 -13.58 -0.02 -9.08
N MET A 43 -12.65 0.40 -9.95
CA MET A 43 -12.18 1.78 -10.04
C MET A 43 -12.74 2.53 -11.25
N GLY A 44 -13.32 1.82 -12.21
CA GLY A 44 -13.78 2.43 -13.48
C GLY A 44 -12.62 2.80 -14.44
N PHE A 45 -11.37 2.64 -14.02
CA PHE A 45 -10.17 2.88 -14.81
C PHE A 45 -9.08 1.86 -14.46
N LEU A 46 -8.03 1.81 -15.27
CA LEU A 46 -6.85 1.00 -14.99
C LEU A 46 -5.75 1.85 -14.36
N PRO A 47 -5.22 1.43 -13.19
CA PRO A 47 -4.06 2.06 -12.60
C PRO A 47 -2.87 2.18 -13.55
N ASN A 48 -2.18 3.31 -13.52
CA ASN A 48 -1.02 3.57 -14.37
C ASN A 48 0.07 2.50 -14.21
N ALA A 49 0.29 2.02 -12.99
CA ALA A 49 1.19 0.91 -12.74
C ALA A 49 0.84 -0.35 -13.54
N LEU A 50 -0.45 -0.70 -13.67
CA LEU A 50 -0.87 -1.87 -14.46
C LEU A 50 -0.60 -1.71 -15.95
N LYS A 51 -0.73 -0.49 -16.49
CA LYS A 51 -0.39 -0.19 -17.88
C LYS A 51 1.10 -0.36 -18.16
N LEU A 52 1.96 -0.13 -17.15
CA LEU A 52 3.40 -0.39 -17.24
C LEU A 52 3.74 -1.86 -17.03
N TYR A 53 3.12 -2.52 -16.05
CA TYR A 53 3.31 -3.95 -15.85
C TYR A 53 2.84 -4.80 -17.04
N ALA A 54 1.99 -4.26 -17.92
CA ALA A 54 1.55 -4.93 -19.13
C ALA A 54 2.68 -5.27 -20.12
N TYR A 55 3.86 -4.61 -20.01
CA TYR A 55 5.07 -5.04 -20.72
C TYR A 55 5.57 -6.42 -20.30
N ARG A 56 5.24 -6.86 -19.08
CA ARG A 56 5.68 -8.14 -18.53
C ARG A 56 4.50 -8.86 -17.85
N PRO A 57 3.57 -9.40 -18.66
CA PRO A 57 2.31 -9.97 -18.18
C PRO A 57 2.49 -11.11 -17.18
N GLU A 58 3.56 -11.89 -17.28
CA GLU A 58 3.87 -12.97 -16.33
C GLU A 58 4.25 -12.40 -14.95
N ILE A 59 5.03 -11.31 -14.91
CA ILE A 59 5.37 -10.63 -13.67
C ILE A 59 4.12 -10.01 -13.05
N ALA A 60 3.31 -9.31 -13.85
CA ALA A 60 2.07 -8.71 -13.39
C ALA A 60 1.12 -9.74 -12.77
N ALA A 61 0.92 -10.88 -13.43
CA ALA A 61 0.07 -11.95 -12.92
C ALA A 61 0.60 -12.54 -11.60
N THR A 62 1.92 -12.73 -11.49
CA THR A 62 2.55 -13.24 -10.26
C THR A 62 2.43 -12.24 -9.10
N LEU A 63 2.67 -10.96 -9.35
CA LEU A 63 2.50 -9.90 -8.35
C LEU A 63 1.05 -9.78 -7.88
N TRP A 64 0.09 -9.94 -8.79
CA TRP A 64 -1.32 -9.97 -8.44
C TRP A 64 -1.67 -11.17 -7.56
N ALA A 65 -1.20 -12.36 -7.91
CA ALA A 65 -1.41 -13.56 -7.11
C ALA A 65 -0.79 -13.40 -5.71
N LEU A 66 0.42 -12.87 -5.62
CA LEU A 66 1.09 -12.58 -4.35
C LEU A 66 0.29 -11.56 -3.52
N ASN A 67 -0.17 -10.46 -4.14
CA ASN A 67 -1.04 -9.49 -3.48
C ASN A 67 -2.31 -10.14 -2.93
N SER A 68 -2.95 -11.00 -3.72
CA SER A 68 -4.17 -11.67 -3.31
C SER A 68 -3.93 -12.58 -2.10
N ASN A 69 -2.86 -13.35 -2.11
CA ASN A 69 -2.51 -14.24 -1.00
C ASN A 69 -2.14 -13.47 0.29
N ILE A 70 -1.40 -12.36 0.17
CA ILE A 70 -1.01 -11.57 1.36
C ILE A 70 -2.18 -10.75 1.89
N MET A 71 -2.93 -10.08 1.02
CA MET A 71 -3.88 -9.03 1.43
C MET A 71 -5.33 -9.49 1.50
N ARG A 72 -5.69 -10.62 0.88
CA ARG A 72 -7.09 -11.04 0.67
C ARG A 72 -7.37 -12.51 0.95
N ASP A 73 -6.36 -13.28 1.37
CA ASP A 73 -6.56 -14.70 1.68
C ASP A 73 -7.60 -14.85 2.80
N PRO A 74 -8.70 -15.57 2.59
CA PRO A 74 -9.70 -15.80 3.62
C PRO A 74 -9.20 -16.67 4.78
N SER A 75 -8.11 -17.41 4.59
CA SER A 75 -7.45 -18.18 5.66
C SER A 75 -6.47 -17.33 6.50
N SER A 76 -6.26 -16.07 6.14
CA SER A 76 -5.40 -15.15 6.89
C SER A 76 -5.86 -15.01 8.34
N THR A 77 -4.90 -15.03 9.24
CA THR A 77 -5.13 -14.83 10.67
C THR A 77 -4.99 -13.35 11.10
N LEU A 78 -4.58 -12.49 10.17
CA LEU A 78 -4.57 -11.04 10.34
C LEU A 78 -5.81 -10.45 9.67
N ASP A 79 -6.50 -9.58 10.39
CA ASP A 79 -7.67 -8.86 9.86
C ASP A 79 -7.32 -8.05 8.60
N GLN A 80 -8.18 -8.12 7.58
CA GLN A 80 -7.96 -7.41 6.32
C GLN A 80 -7.93 -5.89 6.48
N PHE A 81 -8.79 -5.34 7.34
CA PHE A 81 -8.82 -3.91 7.59
C PHE A 81 -7.51 -3.43 8.23
N LEU A 82 -6.99 -4.18 9.21
CA LEU A 82 -5.68 -3.93 9.79
C LEU A 82 -4.59 -3.96 8.71
N LYS A 83 -4.53 -5.01 7.88
CA LYS A 83 -3.53 -5.11 6.79
C LYS A 83 -3.61 -3.92 5.82
N ARG A 84 -4.80 -3.40 5.52
CA ARG A 84 -4.96 -2.21 4.68
C ARG A 84 -4.42 -0.94 5.34
N LYS A 85 -4.66 -0.75 6.64
CA LYS A 85 -4.07 0.36 7.40
C LYS A 85 -2.54 0.26 7.41
N LEU A 86 -2.01 -0.92 7.68
CA LEU A 86 -0.57 -1.16 7.68
C LEU A 86 0.08 -0.93 6.31
N ALA A 87 -0.65 -1.18 5.22
CA ALA A 87 -0.21 -0.85 3.87
C ALA A 87 -0.01 0.66 3.68
N VAL A 88 -0.95 1.49 4.14
CA VAL A 88 -0.80 2.96 4.12
C VAL A 88 0.44 3.39 4.89
N VAL A 89 0.60 2.88 6.12
CA VAL A 89 1.77 3.20 6.95
C VAL A 89 3.08 2.81 6.27
N CYS A 90 3.15 1.60 5.69
CA CYS A 90 4.32 1.14 4.96
C CYS A 90 4.66 2.06 3.78
N CYS A 91 3.64 2.42 2.97
CA CYS A 91 3.82 3.30 1.82
C CYS A 91 4.24 4.70 2.22
N ALA A 92 3.65 5.26 3.28
CA ALA A 92 3.98 6.58 3.81
C ALA A 92 5.41 6.63 4.35
N VAL A 93 5.82 5.64 5.15
CA VAL A 93 7.18 5.54 5.69
C VAL A 93 8.23 5.40 4.58
N ASN A 94 7.92 4.66 3.52
CA ASN A 94 8.80 4.52 2.36
C ASN A 94 8.78 5.76 1.43
N GLY A 95 7.84 6.70 1.64
CA GLY A 95 7.72 7.92 0.84
C GLY A 95 7.10 7.71 -0.54
N CYS A 96 6.44 6.58 -0.80
CA CYS A 96 5.82 6.31 -2.10
C CYS A 96 4.46 6.99 -2.21
N ALA A 97 4.39 8.16 -2.84
CA ALA A 97 3.17 8.93 -3.04
C ALA A 97 2.11 8.14 -3.82
N TYR A 98 2.51 7.47 -4.91
CA TYR A 98 1.63 6.64 -5.72
C TYR A 98 0.94 5.54 -4.89
N CYS A 99 1.74 4.77 -4.13
CA CYS A 99 1.20 3.67 -3.34
C CYS A 99 0.35 4.16 -2.17
N THR A 100 0.72 5.28 -1.54
CA THR A 100 -0.06 5.88 -0.46
C THR A 100 -1.43 6.33 -0.97
N ALA A 101 -1.50 7.03 -2.11
CA ALA A 101 -2.76 7.45 -2.73
C ALA A 101 -3.69 6.26 -2.99
N HIS A 102 -3.18 5.22 -3.65
CA HIS A 102 -3.95 4.01 -3.93
C HIS A 102 -4.42 3.29 -2.67
N SER A 103 -3.58 3.20 -1.64
CA SER A 103 -3.92 2.56 -0.38
C SER A 103 -4.96 3.36 0.42
N CYS A 104 -4.86 4.69 0.45
CA CYS A 104 -5.84 5.58 1.07
C CYS A 104 -7.21 5.47 0.39
N THR A 105 -7.25 5.46 -0.96
CA THR A 105 -8.50 5.29 -1.72
C THR A 105 -9.23 4.01 -1.32
N MET A 106 -8.50 2.92 -1.09
CA MET A 106 -9.09 1.65 -0.65
C MET A 106 -9.74 1.75 0.73
N LEU A 107 -9.22 2.57 1.63
CA LEU A 107 -9.75 2.77 2.98
C LEU A 107 -10.87 3.81 3.04
N LYS A 108 -10.74 4.90 2.27
CA LYS A 108 -11.70 6.02 2.24
C LYS A 108 -13.02 5.64 1.59
N ALA A 109 -12.99 4.86 0.52
CA ALA A 109 -14.19 4.60 -0.26
C ALA A 109 -15.33 4.14 0.63
N PRO A 110 -16.47 4.85 0.65
CA PRO A 110 -17.70 4.27 1.13
C PRO A 110 -17.87 3.00 0.33
N ARG A 111 -18.22 1.90 0.91
CA ARG A 111 -18.37 0.54 0.34
C ARG A 111 -18.79 0.46 -1.15
N GLY A 112 -18.54 1.48 -1.93
CA GLY A 112 -18.99 1.75 -3.28
C GLY A 112 -17.95 1.67 -4.37
N ILE A 113 -16.64 1.81 -4.08
CA ILE A 113 -15.63 1.45 -5.06
C ILE A 113 -15.18 0.01 -4.79
N GLY A 114 -16.03 -0.93 -5.19
CA GLY A 114 -15.88 -2.32 -4.81
C GLY A 114 -16.14 -2.51 -3.30
N SER A 115 -16.66 -3.62 -2.92
CA SER A 115 -17.13 -4.00 -1.59
C SER A 115 -16.13 -3.88 -0.41
N GLU A 116 -15.00 -3.21 -0.57
CA GLU A 116 -13.88 -3.19 0.37
C GLU A 116 -13.57 -1.81 0.98
N GLY A 117 -14.39 -0.79 0.73
CA GLY A 117 -14.19 0.50 1.39
C GLY A 117 -14.61 0.43 2.86
N TRP A 118 -13.75 0.92 3.75
CA TRP A 118 -14.02 0.95 5.20
C TRP A 118 -14.52 2.29 5.71
N GLY A 119 -14.60 3.29 4.81
CA GLY A 119 -15.19 4.59 5.11
C GLY A 119 -14.39 5.44 6.08
N LEU A 120 -13.05 5.32 6.11
CA LEU A 120 -12.21 6.19 6.92
C LEU A 120 -12.36 7.64 6.45
N SER A 121 -12.39 8.55 7.42
CA SER A 121 -12.34 9.98 7.18
C SER A 121 -10.96 10.43 6.68
N GLU A 122 -10.87 11.64 6.15
CA GLU A 122 -9.59 12.25 5.76
C GLU A 122 -8.66 12.41 6.96
N GLU A 123 -9.19 12.78 8.12
CA GLU A 123 -8.43 12.90 9.37
C GLU A 123 -7.82 11.55 9.77
N GLU A 124 -8.61 10.47 9.77
CA GLU A 124 -8.09 9.12 10.08
C GLU A 124 -7.03 8.64 9.08
N LEU A 125 -7.16 9.01 7.81
CA LEU A 125 -6.14 8.71 6.80
C LEU A 125 -4.87 9.54 7.02
N GLN A 126 -5.02 10.81 7.39
CA GLN A 126 -3.89 11.67 7.75
C GLN A 126 -3.14 11.10 8.95
N ASP A 127 -3.84 10.70 10.01
CA ASP A 127 -3.25 10.08 11.20
C ASP A 127 -2.47 8.79 10.88
N LEU A 128 -2.95 8.00 9.91
CA LEU A 128 -2.20 6.84 9.43
C LEU A 128 -0.89 7.23 8.74
N ILE A 129 -0.93 8.28 7.92
CA ILE A 129 0.22 8.77 7.14
C ILE A 129 1.27 9.39 8.07
N THR A 130 0.84 10.25 9.00
CA THR A 130 1.73 10.94 9.94
C THR A 130 2.21 10.05 11.08
N GLY A 131 1.47 9.00 11.39
CA GLY A 131 1.76 8.10 12.49
C GLY A 131 1.03 8.46 13.79
N ASP A 132 0.10 9.39 13.75
CA ASP A 132 -0.65 9.86 14.90
C ASP A 132 -1.85 8.98 15.26
N MET A 133 -2.23 8.03 14.36
CA MET A 133 -3.32 7.10 14.62
C MET A 133 -3.05 6.26 15.87
N GLU A 134 -3.94 6.37 16.85
CA GLU A 134 -3.89 5.53 18.05
C GLU A 134 -4.38 4.10 17.73
N PRO A 135 -3.55 3.07 17.97
CA PRO A 135 -3.94 1.69 17.79
C PRO A 135 -5.05 1.28 18.78
N ALA A 136 -6.02 0.51 18.30
CA ALA A 136 -7.18 0.09 19.10
C ALA A 136 -6.84 -0.78 20.34
N ASN A 137 -5.70 -1.46 20.31
CA ASN A 137 -5.23 -2.35 21.38
C ASN A 137 -3.74 -2.67 21.20
N GLU A 138 -3.14 -3.39 22.16
CA GLU A 138 -1.72 -3.76 22.14
C GLU A 138 -1.32 -4.67 20.97
N PHE A 139 -2.22 -5.53 20.49
CA PHE A 139 -1.99 -6.32 19.29
C PHE A 139 -1.81 -5.42 18.06
N ALA A 140 -2.72 -4.48 17.84
CA ALA A 140 -2.62 -3.51 16.76
C ALA A 140 -1.38 -2.62 16.92
N ARG A 141 -1.08 -2.15 18.14
CA ARG A 141 0.12 -1.37 18.44
C ARG A 141 1.39 -2.12 18.03
N ALA A 142 1.52 -3.39 18.41
CA ALA A 142 2.66 -4.21 18.02
C ALA A 142 2.81 -4.31 16.49
N CYS A 143 1.71 -4.43 15.76
CA CYS A 143 1.71 -4.46 14.30
C CYS A 143 2.17 -3.13 13.69
N PHE A 144 1.63 -2.00 14.16
CA PHE A 144 2.00 -0.67 13.67
C PHE A 144 3.47 -0.33 13.95
N ASP A 145 3.94 -0.57 15.17
CA ASP A 145 5.33 -0.31 15.56
C ASP A 145 6.30 -1.11 14.69
N TYR A 146 6.00 -2.39 14.47
CA TYR A 146 6.82 -3.24 13.60
C TYR A 146 6.82 -2.75 12.16
N VAL A 147 5.65 -2.44 11.60
CA VAL A 147 5.57 -2.00 10.20
C VAL A 147 6.31 -0.70 10.00
N ARG A 148 6.21 0.27 10.92
CA ARG A 148 6.98 1.51 10.85
C ARG A 148 8.49 1.24 10.88
N ALA A 149 8.95 0.46 11.84
CA ALA A 149 10.39 0.16 11.99
C ALA A 149 10.94 -0.61 10.78
N ALA A 150 10.26 -1.71 10.37
CA ALA A 150 10.72 -2.55 9.27
C ALA A 150 10.57 -1.88 7.89
N SER A 151 9.63 -0.95 7.73
CA SER A 151 9.52 -0.14 6.51
C SER A 151 10.64 0.88 6.41
N ALA A 152 11.01 1.50 7.51
CA ALA A 152 12.12 2.45 7.54
C ALA A 152 13.46 1.73 7.29
N ASP A 153 13.81 0.78 8.14
CA ASP A 153 15.02 -0.04 8.00
C ASP A 153 14.79 -1.48 8.49
N PRO A 154 14.61 -2.45 7.59
CA PRO A 154 14.35 -3.84 7.98
C PRO A 154 15.55 -4.52 8.69
N THR A 155 16.74 -3.94 8.60
CA THR A 155 17.95 -4.49 9.24
C THR A 155 18.13 -4.00 10.66
N SER A 156 17.39 -2.95 11.06
CA SER A 156 17.56 -2.26 12.35
C SER A 156 16.26 -2.20 13.16
N VAL A 157 15.39 -3.21 13.02
CA VAL A 157 14.17 -3.29 13.84
C VAL A 157 14.55 -3.46 15.32
N PRO A 158 14.12 -2.55 16.22
CA PRO A 158 14.46 -2.63 17.64
C PRO A 158 14.03 -3.94 18.30
N THR A 159 14.88 -4.47 19.17
CA THR A 159 14.64 -5.76 19.85
C THR A 159 13.35 -5.74 20.68
N GLU A 160 13.03 -4.63 21.31
CA GLU A 160 11.80 -4.43 22.10
C GLU A 160 10.54 -4.55 21.22
N ILE A 161 10.58 -4.08 19.97
CA ILE A 161 9.48 -4.25 19.01
C ILE A 161 9.32 -5.73 18.65
N LEU A 162 10.41 -6.42 18.35
CA LEU A 162 10.38 -7.86 18.05
C LEU A 162 9.89 -8.69 19.25
N GLN A 163 10.24 -8.30 20.46
CA GLN A 163 9.73 -8.95 21.68
C GLN A 163 8.23 -8.71 21.85
N ARG A 164 7.75 -7.48 21.62
CA ARG A 164 6.32 -7.17 21.68
C ARG A 164 5.53 -7.96 20.64
N LEU A 165 6.06 -8.13 19.42
CA LEU A 165 5.42 -9.00 18.42
C LEU A 165 5.22 -10.42 18.96
N LYS A 166 6.25 -11.02 19.56
CA LYS A 166 6.16 -12.38 20.12
C LYS A 166 5.18 -12.51 21.27
N GLN A 167 4.90 -11.42 21.99
CA GLN A 167 3.94 -11.41 23.10
C GLN A 167 2.50 -11.38 22.59
N HIS A 168 2.23 -10.76 21.45
CA HIS A 168 0.88 -10.49 20.98
C HIS A 168 0.49 -11.25 19.70
N LEU A 169 1.46 -11.75 18.93
CA LEU A 169 1.21 -12.42 17.65
C LEU A 169 1.73 -13.86 17.65
N THR A 170 1.00 -14.72 16.98
CA THR A 170 1.45 -16.09 16.67
C THR A 170 2.52 -16.07 15.57
N PRO A 171 3.38 -17.12 15.47
CA PRO A 171 4.37 -17.20 14.40
C PRO A 171 3.80 -17.02 12.97
N PRO A 172 2.66 -17.62 12.58
CA PRO A 172 2.05 -17.36 11.29
C PRO A 172 1.69 -15.89 11.06
N GLN A 173 1.13 -15.20 12.07
CA GLN A 173 0.80 -13.78 11.99
C GLN A 173 2.04 -12.90 11.82
N ILE A 174 3.14 -13.24 12.49
CA ILE A 174 4.42 -12.52 12.34
C ILE A 174 4.94 -12.66 10.91
N ILE A 175 4.89 -13.86 10.33
CA ILE A 175 5.30 -14.10 8.94
C ILE A 175 4.40 -13.34 7.97
N GLU A 176 3.08 -13.38 8.16
CA GLU A 176 2.13 -12.63 7.34
C GLU A 176 2.43 -11.12 7.38
N LEU A 177 2.66 -10.58 8.58
CA LEU A 177 2.97 -9.18 8.79
C LEU A 177 4.29 -8.77 8.10
N ALA A 178 5.31 -9.60 8.21
CA ALA A 178 6.58 -9.38 7.51
C ALA A 178 6.40 -9.41 5.98
N CYS A 179 5.56 -10.31 5.48
CA CYS A 179 5.21 -10.37 4.06
C CYS A 179 4.44 -9.14 3.59
N VAL A 180 3.57 -8.55 4.41
CA VAL A 180 2.91 -7.27 4.11
C VAL A 180 3.96 -6.18 3.88
N VAL A 181 4.92 -6.02 4.78
CA VAL A 181 6.00 -5.03 4.62
C VAL A 181 6.82 -5.29 3.36
N GLY A 182 7.31 -6.52 3.17
CA GLY A 182 8.16 -6.88 2.03
C GLY A 182 7.46 -6.66 0.69
N PHE A 183 6.18 -6.99 0.62
CA PHE A 183 5.37 -6.79 -0.58
C PHE A 183 5.19 -5.30 -0.92
N TRP A 184 4.85 -4.47 0.06
CA TRP A 184 4.70 -3.04 -0.19
C TRP A 184 6.02 -2.35 -0.50
N LYS A 185 7.13 -2.75 0.14
CA LYS A 185 8.47 -2.25 -0.22
C LYS A 185 8.82 -2.57 -1.67
N LEU A 186 8.48 -3.77 -2.16
CA LEU A 186 8.67 -4.12 -3.57
C LEU A 186 7.88 -3.17 -4.48
N TYR A 187 6.60 -2.96 -4.20
CA TYR A 187 5.77 -2.04 -5.00
C TYR A 187 6.28 -0.60 -4.93
N ASN A 188 6.57 -0.11 -3.72
CA ASN A 188 7.10 1.25 -3.54
C ASN A 188 8.37 1.45 -4.38
N THR A 189 9.33 0.50 -4.30
CA THR A 189 10.57 0.58 -5.06
C THR A 189 10.33 0.63 -6.56
N VAL A 190 9.44 -0.23 -7.10
CA VAL A 190 9.17 -0.25 -8.54
C VAL A 190 8.45 1.02 -8.98
N HIS A 191 7.44 1.45 -8.22
CA HIS A 191 6.64 2.61 -8.61
C HIS A 191 7.44 3.92 -8.54
N ASP A 192 8.24 4.10 -7.49
CA ASP A 192 9.05 5.32 -7.33
C ASP A 192 10.23 5.34 -8.30
N SER A 193 10.93 4.21 -8.50
CA SER A 193 12.05 4.15 -9.44
C SER A 193 11.64 4.40 -10.90
N LEU A 194 10.40 4.09 -11.25
CA LEU A 194 9.82 4.36 -12.56
C LEU A 194 9.03 5.68 -12.61
N GLN A 195 8.99 6.43 -11.51
CA GLN A 195 8.32 7.73 -11.42
C GLN A 195 6.87 7.67 -11.94
N ILE A 196 6.10 6.67 -11.47
CA ILE A 196 4.74 6.44 -11.95
C ILE A 196 3.82 7.56 -11.49
N PRO A 197 3.18 8.32 -12.41
CA PRO A 197 2.25 9.39 -12.04
C PRO A 197 1.01 8.83 -11.36
N VAL A 198 0.50 9.54 -10.35
CA VAL A 198 -0.81 9.26 -9.77
C VAL A 198 -1.89 9.67 -10.76
N GLU A 199 -2.92 8.87 -10.90
CA GLU A 199 -4.05 9.16 -11.77
C GLU A 199 -4.82 10.40 -11.29
N SER A 200 -5.18 11.28 -12.23
CA SER A 200 -5.93 12.51 -11.92
C SER A 200 -7.26 12.23 -11.22
N GLN A 201 -7.90 11.10 -11.52
CA GLN A 201 -9.13 10.66 -10.85
C GLN A 201 -8.91 10.43 -9.35
N LEU A 202 -7.78 9.81 -8.95
CA LEU A 202 -7.46 9.61 -7.54
C LEU A 202 -7.16 10.92 -6.81
N LEU A 203 -6.49 11.84 -7.48
CA LEU A 203 -6.19 13.15 -6.91
C LEU A 203 -7.46 13.96 -6.61
N GLN A 204 -8.48 13.85 -7.47
CA GLN A 204 -9.76 14.53 -7.30
C GLN A 204 -10.64 13.86 -6.22
N ASP A 205 -10.64 12.52 -6.17
CA ASP A 205 -11.57 11.77 -5.33
C ASP A 205 -11.11 11.64 -3.87
N THR A 206 -9.80 11.75 -3.61
CA THR A 206 -9.25 11.44 -2.28
C THR A 206 -8.90 12.67 -1.44
N GLY A 207 -8.90 13.88 -2.00
CA GLY A 207 -8.28 15.03 -1.34
C GLY A 207 -6.78 14.82 -1.05
N TYR A 208 -6.19 13.78 -1.65
CA TYR A 208 -4.84 13.31 -1.37
C TYR A 208 -3.77 14.37 -1.68
N VAL A 209 -4.05 15.29 -2.61
CA VAL A 209 -3.13 16.41 -2.90
C VAL A 209 -2.87 17.22 -1.64
N ASP A 210 -3.90 17.44 -0.83
CA ASP A 210 -3.79 18.18 0.43
C ASP A 210 -3.09 17.36 1.53
N LEU A 211 -3.17 16.02 1.45
CA LEU A 211 -2.54 15.11 2.43
C LEU A 211 -1.03 14.94 2.20
N VAL A 212 -0.52 15.17 1.00
CA VAL A 212 0.91 14.99 0.65
C VAL A 212 1.59 16.27 0.19
N ALA A 213 0.86 17.38 0.09
CA ALA A 213 1.40 18.72 -0.17
C ALA A 213 1.99 19.30 1.12
#